data_5d6f5b2324b3b5012a35dde7f6f92ca1
#
_entry.id   5d6f5b2324b3b5012a35dde7f6f92ca1
#
_cell.length_a   1.000
_cell.length_b   1.000
_cell.length_c   1.000
_cell.angle_alpha   90.00
_cell.angle_beta   90.00
_cell.angle_gamma   90.00
#
_symmetry.space_group_name_H-M   'P 1'
#
loop_
_entity.id
_entity.type
_entity.pdbx_description
1 polymer ?
#
loop_
_entity_poly.entity_id
_entity_poly.type
_entity_poly.pdbx_seq_one_letter_code
_entity_poly.pdbx_strand_id
1 'polypeptide(L)'
;EIPVQNPISNFGRKLYNYKLIDTVNIDGRSAYRIYFEPKKLNTNRLRGLLYIDAVNFAICKAYFRIYGVVNINATYTFDYRKEFDIWFPKNRKFKVSKGNNYEDIKILGGTIKFSSELDLTESKNATDQAYVSIESNTFDIEINKPITISKPRVKIEVPKSSLTQENNYWTTFKKDTLDKRKLRTYTSIDSLSLSEKIEHKLFLGWKIINGYFPVSIFDIDLRSIVKYNNFEGFRLGVGAVTNSKLSEKYKVAFYGAYGLKDEEFKFGITPSYLVHNNSETWISASYSD
;
A
#
# COMPACT_ATOMS: atom_id res chain seq x y z
N GLU A 1 -15.36 -5.30 -4.25
CA GLU A 1 -14.72 -4.05 -4.73
C GLU A 1 -15.58 -3.47 -5.84
N ILE A 2 -16.02 -2.23 -5.68
CA ILE A 2 -16.68 -1.50 -6.76
C ILE A 2 -15.56 -0.79 -7.52
N PRO A 3 -15.23 -1.20 -8.75
CA PRO A 3 -14.16 -0.57 -9.50
C PRO A 3 -14.54 0.89 -9.79
N VAL A 4 -13.72 1.82 -9.32
CA VAL A 4 -13.89 3.24 -9.63
C VAL A 4 -13.52 3.45 -11.09
N GLN A 5 -14.52 3.76 -11.90
CA GLN A 5 -14.33 4.02 -13.32
C GLN A 5 -13.81 5.45 -13.54
N ASN A 6 -12.80 5.59 -14.40
CA ASN A 6 -12.25 6.90 -14.73
C ASN A 6 -13.28 7.74 -15.52
N PRO A 7 -13.59 8.98 -15.08
CA PRO A 7 -14.55 9.84 -15.76
C PRO A 7 -14.15 10.21 -17.19
N ILE A 8 -12.87 10.22 -17.53
CA ILE A 8 -12.39 10.49 -18.91
C ILE A 8 -12.21 9.24 -19.77
N SER A 9 -12.62 8.07 -19.28
CA SER A 9 -12.61 6.85 -20.09
C SER A 9 -13.70 6.87 -21.16
N ASN A 10 -13.57 6.00 -22.15
CA ASN A 10 -14.60 5.82 -23.20
C ASN A 10 -15.99 5.50 -22.62
N PHE A 11 -16.04 4.86 -21.44
CA PHE A 11 -17.29 4.58 -20.74
C PHE A 11 -17.76 5.73 -19.84
N GLY A 12 -16.93 6.76 -19.62
CA GLY A 12 -17.23 7.88 -18.73
C GLY A 12 -18.59 8.54 -19.04
N ARG A 13 -18.90 8.79 -20.31
CA ARG A 13 -20.19 9.39 -20.73
C ARG A 13 -21.43 8.58 -20.32
N LYS A 14 -21.30 7.27 -20.18
CA LYS A 14 -22.39 6.39 -19.74
C LYS A 14 -22.61 6.45 -18.23
N LEU A 15 -21.56 6.74 -17.48
CA LEU A 15 -21.53 6.64 -16.02
C LEU A 15 -21.68 7.99 -15.31
N TYR A 16 -21.23 9.07 -15.92
CA TYR A 16 -21.21 10.41 -15.33
C TYR A 16 -22.04 11.42 -16.07
N ASN A 17 -22.58 12.39 -15.33
CA ASN A 17 -23.06 13.65 -15.82
C ASN A 17 -21.92 14.67 -15.75
N TYR A 18 -21.84 15.53 -16.76
CA TYR A 18 -20.83 16.60 -16.84
C TYR A 18 -21.54 17.95 -16.97
N LYS A 19 -21.01 18.94 -16.25
CA LYS A 19 -21.50 20.32 -16.30
C LYS A 19 -20.32 21.27 -16.46
N LEU A 20 -20.29 22.02 -17.56
CA LEU A 20 -19.37 23.14 -17.72
C LEU A 20 -19.78 24.24 -16.71
N ILE A 21 -18.86 24.63 -15.84
CA ILE A 21 -19.09 25.68 -14.84
C ILE A 21 -18.72 27.03 -15.42
N ASP A 22 -17.45 27.18 -15.84
CA ASP A 22 -16.88 28.39 -16.40
C ASP A 22 -15.56 28.07 -17.12
N THR A 23 -14.88 29.15 -17.53
CA THR A 23 -13.52 29.12 -18.09
C THR A 23 -12.60 29.92 -17.17
N VAL A 24 -11.47 29.33 -16.79
CA VAL A 24 -10.47 29.93 -15.90
C VAL A 24 -9.12 29.99 -16.59
N ASN A 25 -8.21 30.84 -16.07
CA ASN A 25 -6.83 30.88 -16.54
C ASN A 25 -5.95 30.00 -15.63
N ILE A 26 -5.15 29.10 -16.23
CA ILE A 26 -4.15 28.26 -15.53
C ILE A 26 -2.84 28.39 -16.30
N ASP A 27 -1.78 28.87 -15.64
CA ASP A 27 -0.44 29.07 -16.21
C ASP A 27 -0.45 29.89 -17.52
N GLY A 28 -1.35 30.91 -17.59
CA GLY A 28 -1.49 31.76 -18.78
C GLY A 28 -2.33 31.18 -19.91
N ARG A 29 -2.96 30.01 -19.73
CA ARG A 29 -3.82 29.33 -20.71
C ARG A 29 -5.26 29.25 -20.23
N SER A 30 -6.21 29.43 -21.14
CA SER A 30 -7.63 29.23 -20.85
C SER A 30 -7.94 27.77 -20.66
N ALA A 31 -8.67 27.42 -19.60
CA ALA A 31 -9.08 26.06 -19.29
C ALA A 31 -10.56 26.01 -18.92
N TYR A 32 -11.28 25.06 -19.49
CA TYR A 32 -12.67 24.76 -19.14
C TYR A 32 -12.72 24.08 -17.77
N ARG A 33 -13.50 24.62 -16.83
CA ARG A 33 -13.77 23.98 -15.54
C ARG A 33 -15.06 23.18 -15.62
N ILE A 34 -14.93 21.87 -15.56
CA ILE A 34 -16.02 20.91 -15.74
C ILE A 34 -16.24 20.16 -14.44
N TYR A 35 -17.45 20.27 -13.89
CA TYR A 35 -17.90 19.39 -12.81
C TYR A 35 -18.42 18.09 -13.38
N PHE A 36 -18.12 16.98 -12.69
CA PHE A 36 -18.68 15.67 -13.01
C PHE A 36 -19.16 14.96 -11.76
N GLU A 37 -20.24 14.20 -11.92
CA GLU A 37 -20.82 13.38 -10.88
C GLU A 37 -21.44 12.09 -11.46
N PRO A 38 -21.52 11.00 -10.67
CA PRO A 38 -22.10 9.76 -11.17
C PRO A 38 -23.59 9.90 -11.43
N LYS A 39 -24.07 9.30 -12.53
CA LYS A 39 -25.51 9.20 -12.85
C LYS A 39 -26.28 8.36 -11.84
N LYS A 40 -25.62 7.33 -11.28
CA LYS A 40 -26.17 6.42 -10.26
C LYS A 40 -25.25 6.39 -9.04
N LEU A 41 -25.73 6.85 -7.92
CA LEU A 41 -24.96 6.92 -6.66
C LEU A 41 -24.57 5.55 -6.09
N ASN A 42 -25.31 4.50 -6.43
CA ASN A 42 -25.12 3.16 -5.88
C ASN A 42 -23.92 2.41 -6.49
N THR A 43 -23.49 2.77 -7.70
CA THR A 43 -22.45 2.03 -8.43
C THR A 43 -21.12 2.74 -8.49
N ASN A 44 -21.11 4.06 -8.30
CA ASN A 44 -19.89 4.86 -8.33
C ASN A 44 -20.09 6.12 -7.49
N ARG A 45 -19.14 6.42 -6.64
CA ARG A 45 -19.19 7.58 -5.72
C ARG A 45 -18.16 8.66 -6.09
N LEU A 46 -17.48 8.50 -7.21
CA LEU A 46 -16.48 9.46 -7.68
C LEU A 46 -17.16 10.68 -8.27
N ARG A 47 -16.85 11.85 -7.76
CA ARG A 47 -17.24 13.17 -8.29
C ARG A 47 -16.08 14.13 -8.22
N GLY A 48 -16.14 15.22 -8.95
CA GLY A 48 -15.05 16.17 -8.91
C GLY A 48 -15.08 17.26 -9.95
N LEU A 49 -13.92 17.90 -10.13
CA LEU A 49 -13.69 18.96 -11.09
C LEU A 49 -12.54 18.57 -12.02
N LEU A 50 -12.73 18.74 -13.29
CA LEU A 50 -11.70 18.65 -14.31
C LEU A 50 -11.45 20.03 -14.89
N TYR A 51 -10.19 20.38 -15.05
CA TYR A 51 -9.76 21.58 -15.76
C TYR A 51 -9.07 21.13 -17.04
N ILE A 52 -9.67 21.47 -18.16
CA ILE A 52 -9.25 21.02 -19.50
C ILE A 52 -8.81 22.22 -20.31
N ASP A 53 -7.57 22.20 -20.79
CA ASP A 53 -7.01 23.24 -21.66
C ASP A 53 -7.92 23.47 -22.88
N ALA A 54 -8.23 24.71 -23.16
CA ALA A 54 -9.15 25.07 -24.25
C ALA A 54 -8.52 24.87 -25.64
N VAL A 55 -7.20 24.71 -25.75
CA VAL A 55 -6.49 24.59 -27.02
C VAL A 55 -6.19 23.14 -27.36
N ASN A 56 -5.46 22.43 -26.47
CA ASN A 56 -5.03 21.04 -26.73
C ASN A 56 -5.87 19.98 -26.01
N PHE A 57 -6.89 20.39 -25.25
CA PHE A 57 -7.82 19.54 -24.50
C PHE A 57 -7.17 18.62 -23.48
N ALA A 58 -5.95 18.92 -23.08
CA ALA A 58 -5.27 18.18 -22.02
C ALA A 58 -5.80 18.58 -20.63
N ILE A 59 -5.65 17.69 -19.66
CA ILE A 59 -6.01 17.98 -18.27
C ILE A 59 -4.90 18.82 -17.63
N CYS A 60 -5.24 20.04 -17.16
CA CYS A 60 -4.34 20.93 -16.45
C CYS A 60 -4.38 20.69 -14.95
N LYS A 61 -5.56 20.36 -14.43
CA LYS A 61 -5.81 20.11 -13.01
C LYS A 61 -7.03 19.22 -12.83
N ALA A 62 -7.02 18.42 -11.77
CA ALA A 62 -8.18 17.60 -11.44
C ALA A 62 -8.36 17.49 -9.93
N TYR A 63 -9.61 17.52 -9.49
CA TYR A 63 -10.03 17.22 -8.12
C TYR A 63 -11.01 16.06 -8.15
N PHE A 64 -10.72 15.05 -7.35
CA PHE A 64 -11.56 13.87 -7.21
C PHE A 64 -11.97 13.70 -5.76
N ARG A 65 -13.23 13.33 -5.55
CA ARG A 65 -13.78 12.98 -4.24
C ARG A 65 -14.56 11.70 -4.30
N ILE A 66 -14.30 10.83 -3.34
CA ILE A 66 -15.11 9.63 -3.09
C ILE A 66 -15.59 9.72 -1.66
N TYR A 67 -16.90 9.59 -1.46
CA TYR A 67 -17.53 9.54 -0.15
C TYR A 67 -18.06 8.14 0.14
N GLY A 68 -17.81 7.65 1.34
CA GLY A 68 -18.30 6.35 1.75
C GLY A 68 -17.88 6.00 3.18
N VAL A 69 -17.63 4.73 3.42
CA VAL A 69 -17.01 4.24 4.68
C VAL A 69 -15.65 4.91 4.87
N VAL A 70 -14.96 5.17 3.76
CA VAL A 70 -13.71 5.93 3.71
C VAL A 70 -13.91 7.08 2.72
N ASN A 71 -13.51 8.29 3.11
CA ASN A 71 -13.50 9.46 2.24
C ASN A 71 -12.11 9.60 1.62
N ILE A 72 -12.06 9.75 0.30
CA ILE A 72 -10.83 9.97 -0.45
C ILE A 72 -10.95 11.30 -1.18
N ASN A 73 -10.00 12.19 -0.95
CA ASN A 73 -9.83 13.43 -1.70
C ASN A 73 -8.51 13.36 -2.45
N ALA A 74 -8.54 13.54 -3.76
CA ALA A 74 -7.35 13.55 -4.61
C ALA A 74 -7.26 14.83 -5.41
N THR A 75 -6.07 15.39 -5.50
CA THR A 75 -5.75 16.56 -6.31
C THR A 75 -4.58 16.21 -7.22
N TYR A 76 -4.73 16.51 -8.49
CA TYR A 76 -3.68 16.41 -9.49
C TYR A 76 -3.44 17.77 -10.10
N THR A 77 -2.20 18.22 -10.15
CA THR A 77 -1.79 19.45 -10.84
C THR A 77 -0.72 19.13 -11.86
N PHE A 78 -0.78 19.83 -12.97
CA PHE A 78 0.15 19.68 -14.08
C PHE A 78 0.78 21.02 -14.38
N ASP A 79 2.03 21.04 -14.86
CA ASP A 79 2.74 22.19 -15.38
C ASP A 79 2.70 22.16 -16.91
N TYR A 80 2.42 23.30 -17.53
CA TYR A 80 2.51 23.43 -18.98
C TYR A 80 3.96 23.63 -19.43
N ARG A 81 4.45 22.72 -20.27
CA ARG A 81 5.78 22.78 -20.88
C ARG A 81 5.66 23.34 -22.28
N LYS A 82 5.94 24.65 -22.43
CA LYS A 82 5.80 25.38 -23.68
C LYS A 82 6.63 24.79 -24.83
N GLU A 83 7.83 24.29 -24.52
CA GLU A 83 8.77 23.73 -25.49
C GLU A 83 8.21 22.50 -26.21
N PHE A 84 7.31 21.75 -25.59
CA PHE A 84 6.75 20.51 -26.08
C PHE A 84 5.25 20.55 -26.29
N ASP A 85 4.60 21.67 -25.98
CA ASP A 85 3.12 21.85 -25.99
C ASP A 85 2.36 20.77 -25.22
N ILE A 86 2.87 20.41 -24.04
CA ILE A 86 2.28 19.38 -23.20
C ILE A 86 2.08 19.84 -21.76
N TRP A 87 1.08 19.26 -21.11
CA TRP A 87 0.88 19.34 -19.67
C TRP A 87 1.53 18.14 -19.00
N PHE A 88 2.49 18.37 -18.10
CA PHE A 88 3.23 17.32 -17.40
C PHE A 88 2.85 17.26 -15.91
N PRO A 89 2.69 16.08 -15.29
CA PRO A 89 2.35 15.95 -13.89
C PRO A 89 3.36 16.66 -12.98
N LYS A 90 2.89 17.59 -12.13
CA LYS A 90 3.68 18.33 -11.15
C LYS A 90 3.52 17.79 -9.74
N ASN A 91 2.28 17.76 -9.28
CA ASN A 91 1.96 17.37 -7.92
C ASN A 91 0.72 16.48 -7.91
N ARG A 92 0.75 15.45 -7.05
CA ARG A 92 -0.39 14.59 -6.73
C ARG A 92 -0.54 14.54 -5.23
N LYS A 93 -1.73 14.81 -4.74
CA LYS A 93 -2.03 14.77 -3.32
C LYS A 93 -3.28 13.96 -3.08
N PHE A 94 -3.16 12.97 -2.20
CA PHE A 94 -4.27 12.16 -1.72
C PHE A 94 -4.44 12.37 -0.23
N LYS A 95 -5.67 12.55 0.21
CA LYS A 95 -6.05 12.54 1.63
C LYS A 95 -7.11 11.47 1.81
N VAL A 96 -6.86 10.54 2.69
CA VAL A 96 -7.77 9.47 3.08
C VAL A 96 -8.17 9.69 4.52
N SER A 97 -9.46 9.80 4.79
CA SER A 97 -10.03 9.95 6.13
C SER A 97 -11.22 9.01 6.32
N LYS A 98 -11.64 8.80 7.55
CA LYS A 98 -12.86 8.08 7.85
C LYS A 98 -14.05 8.79 7.20
N GLY A 99 -15.00 8.03 6.69
CA GLY A 99 -16.24 8.52 6.09
C GLY A 99 -17.43 8.46 7.09
N ASN A 100 -18.64 8.40 6.54
CA ASN A 100 -19.92 8.49 7.27
C ASN A 100 -20.29 7.23 8.07
N ASN A 101 -19.35 6.47 8.58
CA ASN A 101 -19.64 5.32 9.43
C ASN A 101 -19.62 5.75 10.88
N TYR A 102 -20.69 5.42 11.64
CA TYR A 102 -20.82 5.78 13.06
C TYR A 102 -19.81 5.04 13.96
N GLU A 103 -19.25 3.93 13.49
CA GLU A 103 -18.24 3.17 14.22
C GLU A 103 -16.83 3.63 13.87
N ASP A 104 -15.96 3.74 14.87
CA ASP A 104 -14.54 4.00 14.65
C ASP A 104 -13.87 2.86 13.90
N ILE A 105 -13.15 3.18 12.83
CA ILE A 105 -12.26 2.20 12.19
C ILE A 105 -11.05 2.04 13.09
N LYS A 106 -10.94 0.88 13.73
CA LYS A 106 -9.82 0.53 14.61
C LYS A 106 -8.84 -0.36 13.85
N ILE A 107 -7.60 0.05 13.76
CA ILE A 107 -6.52 -0.73 13.17
C ILE A 107 -5.53 -1.11 14.27
N LEU A 108 -4.88 -2.27 14.15
CA LEU A 108 -3.89 -2.79 15.11
C LEU A 108 -4.44 -2.89 16.56
N GLY A 109 -5.61 -3.51 16.71
CA GLY A 109 -6.24 -3.70 18.03
C GLY A 109 -6.71 -2.42 18.71
N GLY A 110 -6.96 -1.34 17.92
CA GLY A 110 -7.43 -0.06 18.42
C GLY A 110 -6.33 0.97 18.68
N THR A 111 -5.08 0.64 18.40
CA THR A 111 -3.95 1.57 18.53
C THR A 111 -4.08 2.78 17.59
N ILE A 112 -4.60 2.56 16.37
CA ILE A 112 -4.93 3.62 15.43
C ILE A 112 -6.43 3.66 15.26
N LYS A 113 -7.04 4.81 15.58
CA LYS A 113 -8.47 5.06 15.43
C LYS A 113 -8.69 6.15 14.39
N PHE A 114 -9.55 5.88 13.41
CA PHE A 114 -10.04 6.87 12.46
C PHE A 114 -11.44 7.29 12.89
N SER A 115 -11.60 8.50 13.41
CA SER A 115 -12.87 9.06 13.83
C SER A 115 -13.60 9.75 12.68
N SER A 116 -14.94 9.83 12.77
CA SER A 116 -15.77 10.52 11.78
C SER A 116 -15.61 12.04 11.87
N GLU A 117 -15.63 12.72 10.71
CA GLU A 117 -15.69 14.19 10.69
C GLU A 117 -17.00 14.75 11.28
N LEU A 118 -18.02 13.91 11.48
CA LEU A 118 -19.33 14.30 12.03
C LEU A 118 -19.40 14.34 13.57
N ASP A 119 -18.42 13.73 14.26
CA ASP A 119 -18.33 13.79 15.74
C ASP A 119 -17.65 15.07 16.24
N LEU A 120 -17.88 16.21 15.57
CA LEU A 120 -17.39 17.51 16.02
C LEU A 120 -17.95 17.99 17.35
N THR A 121 -18.98 17.32 17.87
CA THR A 121 -19.63 17.68 19.14
C THR A 121 -18.95 17.10 20.38
N GLU A 122 -18.14 16.04 20.26
CA GLU A 122 -17.44 15.43 21.39
C GLU A 122 -15.91 15.51 21.30
N SER A 123 -15.34 15.75 20.13
CA SER A 123 -13.90 15.93 19.95
C SER A 123 -13.48 17.34 20.38
N LYS A 124 -13.04 17.47 21.61
CA LYS A 124 -12.52 18.73 22.18
C LYS A 124 -11.21 19.19 21.54
N ASN A 125 -10.56 18.40 20.70
CA ASN A 125 -9.32 18.73 20.04
C ASN A 125 -9.34 18.31 18.56
N ALA A 126 -9.08 19.25 17.66
CA ALA A 126 -8.91 19.02 16.21
C ALA A 126 -7.77 18.02 15.87
N THR A 127 -7.03 17.54 16.88
CA THR A 127 -5.94 16.56 16.80
C THR A 127 -6.42 15.11 16.79
N ASP A 128 -7.67 14.84 17.15
CA ASP A 128 -8.19 13.47 17.31
C ASP A 128 -8.65 12.84 15.99
N GLN A 129 -8.64 13.61 14.88
CA GLN A 129 -8.97 13.10 13.57
C GLN A 129 -7.72 12.61 12.83
N ALA A 130 -7.50 11.30 12.83
CA ALA A 130 -6.44 10.69 12.04
C ALA A 130 -6.82 10.65 10.56
N TYR A 131 -5.90 11.07 9.68
CA TYR A 131 -6.00 10.90 8.24
C TYR A 131 -4.65 10.50 7.66
N VAL A 132 -4.67 9.81 6.53
CA VAL A 132 -3.47 9.53 5.75
C VAL A 132 -3.38 10.53 4.62
N SER A 133 -2.24 11.20 4.49
CA SER A 133 -1.94 12.10 3.37
C SER A 133 -0.72 11.60 2.63
N ILE A 134 -0.88 11.41 1.32
CA ILE A 134 0.19 11.02 0.41
C ILE A 134 0.38 12.17 -0.57
N GLU A 135 1.57 12.71 -0.65
CA GLU A 135 1.93 13.76 -1.57
C GLU A 135 3.13 13.33 -2.42
N SER A 136 3.01 13.49 -3.72
CA SER A 136 4.06 13.16 -4.69
C SER A 136 4.33 14.36 -5.57
N ASN A 137 5.57 14.80 -5.58
CA ASN A 137 6.04 15.88 -6.42
C ASN A 137 6.99 15.33 -7.49
N THR A 138 6.91 15.86 -8.71
CA THR A 138 7.78 15.47 -9.82
C THR A 138 8.81 16.56 -10.04
N PHE A 139 10.08 16.19 -10.04
CA PHE A 139 11.23 17.10 -10.22
C PHE A 139 12.13 16.63 -11.36
N ASP A 140 12.96 17.52 -11.88
CA ASP A 140 14.04 17.22 -12.82
C ASP A 140 13.57 16.40 -14.04
N ILE A 141 12.53 16.92 -14.70
CA ILE A 141 11.86 16.27 -15.82
C ILE A 141 12.70 16.50 -17.08
N GLU A 142 13.15 15.41 -17.69
CA GLU A 142 13.78 15.38 -19.01
C GLU A 142 12.84 14.69 -19.99
N ILE A 143 12.50 15.37 -21.09
CA ILE A 143 11.55 14.88 -22.09
C ILE A 143 12.31 14.48 -23.35
N ASN A 144 11.92 13.36 -23.98
CA ASN A 144 12.53 12.83 -25.21
C ASN A 144 14.02 12.51 -25.12
N LYS A 145 14.55 12.31 -23.90
CA LYS A 145 15.92 11.84 -23.73
C LYS A 145 16.00 10.34 -24.05
N PRO A 146 16.97 9.90 -24.87
CA PRO A 146 17.15 8.47 -25.12
C PRO A 146 17.51 7.75 -23.84
N ILE A 147 16.75 6.71 -23.49
CA ILE A 147 16.95 5.90 -22.30
C ILE A 147 17.53 4.55 -22.73
N THR A 148 18.68 4.18 -22.19
CA THR A 148 19.26 2.84 -22.35
C THR A 148 18.85 1.98 -21.15
N ILE A 149 18.04 0.96 -21.40
CA ILE A 149 17.62 -0.01 -20.36
C ILE A 149 18.62 -1.16 -20.36
N SER A 150 19.45 -1.25 -19.31
CA SER A 150 20.49 -2.27 -19.18
C SER A 150 19.94 -3.69 -19.03
N LYS A 151 18.74 -3.82 -18.45
CA LYS A 151 18.08 -5.12 -18.18
C LYS A 151 16.60 -5.08 -18.57
N PRO A 152 16.27 -5.12 -19.88
CA PRO A 152 14.88 -4.91 -20.34
C PRO A 152 13.88 -5.98 -19.87
N ARG A 153 14.35 -7.15 -19.40
CA ARG A 153 13.51 -8.24 -18.88
C ARG A 153 13.20 -8.11 -17.39
N VAL A 154 13.90 -7.24 -16.67
CA VAL A 154 13.69 -7.02 -15.22
C VAL A 154 12.73 -5.86 -15.03
N LYS A 155 11.55 -6.10 -14.47
CA LYS A 155 10.54 -5.06 -14.23
C LYS A 155 10.89 -4.15 -13.05
N ILE A 156 11.55 -4.68 -12.04
CA ILE A 156 11.97 -3.96 -10.84
C ILE A 156 13.40 -4.40 -10.53
N GLU A 157 14.30 -3.45 -10.39
CA GLU A 157 15.66 -3.68 -9.92
C GLU A 157 15.87 -2.86 -8.64
N VAL A 158 16.23 -3.54 -7.54
CA VAL A 158 16.59 -2.91 -6.27
C VAL A 158 18.10 -3.05 -6.11
N PRO A 159 18.89 -1.99 -6.33
CA PRO A 159 20.33 -2.06 -6.13
C PRO A 159 20.66 -2.29 -4.65
N LYS A 160 21.71 -3.05 -4.36
CA LYS A 160 22.16 -3.31 -2.98
C LYS A 160 22.38 -2.02 -2.17
N SER A 161 22.90 -0.99 -2.82
CA SER A 161 23.12 0.32 -2.21
C SER A 161 21.85 0.97 -1.70
N SER A 162 20.67 0.64 -2.25
CA SER A 162 19.40 1.21 -1.77
C SER A 162 18.93 0.64 -0.44
N LEU A 163 19.41 -0.56 -0.07
CA LEU A 163 19.08 -1.22 1.20
C LEU A 163 19.97 -0.76 2.37
N THR A 164 21.14 -0.20 2.05
CA THR A 164 22.17 0.20 3.04
C THR A 164 22.39 1.71 3.05
N GLN A 165 21.49 2.50 2.46
CA GLN A 165 21.63 3.94 2.39
C GLN A 165 21.51 4.57 3.79
N GLU A 166 22.52 5.37 4.16
CA GLU A 166 22.50 6.17 5.38
C GLU A 166 21.37 7.22 5.33
N ASN A 167 20.91 7.66 6.51
CA ASN A 167 19.87 8.68 6.62
C ASN A 167 20.21 9.97 5.85
N ASN A 168 21.49 10.30 5.70
CA ASN A 168 21.97 11.46 4.96
C ASN A 168 21.68 11.39 3.44
N TYR A 169 21.62 10.21 2.85
CA TYR A 169 21.26 10.03 1.45
C TYR A 169 19.87 10.60 1.17
N TRP A 170 18.89 10.25 2.00
CA TRP A 170 17.52 10.71 1.82
C TRP A 170 17.35 12.22 2.03
N THR A 171 18.17 12.85 2.88
CA THR A 171 18.13 14.32 3.07
C THR A 171 18.56 15.06 1.83
N THR A 172 19.49 14.51 1.04
CA THR A 172 19.95 15.12 -0.22
C THR A 172 18.86 15.13 -1.29
N PHE A 173 17.99 14.12 -1.31
CA PHE A 173 16.89 14.00 -2.28
C PHE A 173 15.57 14.65 -1.81
N LYS A 174 15.43 14.91 -0.51
CA LYS A 174 14.26 15.61 0.02
C LYS A 174 14.33 17.09 -0.36
N LYS A 175 13.73 17.47 -1.48
CA LYS A 175 13.60 18.87 -1.90
C LYS A 175 12.53 19.62 -1.10
N ASP A 176 11.59 18.91 -0.46
CA ASP A 176 10.53 19.51 0.35
C ASP A 176 10.96 19.67 1.80
N THR A 177 10.90 20.88 2.33
CA THR A 177 11.02 21.14 3.77
C THR A 177 9.78 20.61 4.49
N LEU A 178 9.98 19.72 5.44
CA LEU A 178 8.90 19.24 6.28
C LEU A 178 8.39 20.39 7.18
N ASP A 179 7.10 20.68 7.11
CA ASP A 179 6.44 21.60 8.04
C ASP A 179 6.56 21.08 9.49
N LYS A 180 6.60 21.99 10.47
CA LYS A 180 6.68 21.67 11.91
C LYS A 180 5.62 20.67 12.35
N ARG A 181 4.42 20.71 11.75
CA ARG A 181 3.34 19.77 12.02
C ARG A 181 3.69 18.36 11.53
N LYS A 182 4.25 18.25 10.32
CA LYS A 182 4.69 16.95 9.76
C LYS A 182 5.80 16.34 10.62
N LEU A 183 6.78 17.15 11.05
CA LEU A 183 7.85 16.68 11.95
C LEU A 183 7.31 16.16 13.27
N ARG A 184 6.37 16.89 13.90
CA ARG A 184 5.71 16.41 15.13
C ARG A 184 4.92 15.11 14.92
N THR A 185 4.28 14.95 13.76
CA THR A 185 3.57 13.72 13.42
C THR A 185 4.54 12.54 13.35
N TYR A 186 5.71 12.70 12.70
CA TYR A 186 6.72 11.64 12.65
C TYR A 186 7.20 11.26 14.06
N THR A 187 7.58 12.24 14.89
CA THR A 187 8.01 11.94 16.27
C THR A 187 6.92 11.30 17.12
N SER A 188 5.67 11.68 16.92
CA SER A 188 4.53 11.05 17.62
C SER A 188 4.30 9.61 17.15
N ILE A 189 4.42 9.35 15.84
CA ILE A 189 4.29 8.00 15.28
C ILE A 189 5.44 7.10 15.78
N ASP A 190 6.67 7.60 15.79
CA ASP A 190 7.82 6.85 16.28
C ASP A 190 7.65 6.50 17.77
N SER A 191 7.26 7.48 18.60
CA SER A 191 6.96 7.26 20.02
C SER A 191 5.83 6.24 20.22
N LEU A 192 4.75 6.35 19.45
CA LEU A 192 3.62 5.41 19.50
C LEU A 192 4.05 4.02 19.03
N SER A 193 4.83 3.93 17.96
CA SER A 193 5.33 2.65 17.43
C SER A 193 6.16 1.90 18.48
N LEU A 194 7.02 2.60 19.19
CA LEU A 194 7.83 2.02 20.25
C LEU A 194 6.98 1.61 21.46
N SER A 195 6.12 2.51 21.96
CA SER A 195 5.30 2.26 23.15
C SER A 195 4.31 1.09 22.95
N GLU A 196 3.70 1.00 21.78
CA GLU A 196 2.71 -0.02 21.44
C GLU A 196 3.31 -1.27 20.80
N LYS A 197 4.62 -1.31 20.60
CA LYS A 197 5.33 -2.42 19.93
C LYS A 197 4.69 -2.77 18.59
N ILE A 198 4.35 -1.75 17.79
CA ILE A 198 3.61 -1.91 16.53
C ILE A 198 4.35 -2.83 15.56
N GLU A 199 5.66 -2.67 15.42
CA GLU A 199 6.49 -3.52 14.56
C GLU A 199 6.38 -5.00 14.94
N HIS A 200 6.40 -5.30 16.23
CA HIS A 200 6.24 -6.67 16.71
C HIS A 200 4.85 -7.23 16.42
N LYS A 201 3.79 -6.43 16.61
CA LYS A 201 2.40 -6.82 16.30
C LYS A 201 2.24 -7.07 14.79
N LEU A 202 2.82 -6.22 13.94
CA LEU A 202 2.80 -6.39 12.48
C LEU A 202 3.56 -7.64 12.05
N PHE A 203 4.75 -7.85 12.60
CA PHE A 203 5.56 -9.06 12.34
C PHE A 203 4.79 -10.33 12.72
N LEU A 204 4.19 -10.37 13.92
CA LEU A 204 3.38 -11.50 14.37
C LEU A 204 2.16 -11.73 13.46
N GLY A 205 1.44 -10.66 13.12
CA GLY A 205 0.30 -10.73 12.20
C GLY A 205 0.70 -11.27 10.82
N TRP A 206 1.81 -10.79 10.27
CA TRP A 206 2.34 -11.28 8.99
C TRP A 206 2.72 -12.77 9.06
N LYS A 207 3.37 -13.20 10.14
CA LYS A 207 3.71 -14.61 10.36
C LYS A 207 2.46 -15.50 10.41
N ILE A 208 1.43 -15.09 11.17
CA ILE A 208 0.17 -15.85 11.30
C ILE A 208 -0.56 -15.93 9.96
N ILE A 209 -0.64 -14.84 9.20
CA ILE A 209 -1.26 -14.83 7.86
C ILE A 209 -0.54 -15.80 6.92
N ASN A 210 0.79 -15.93 7.05
CA ASN A 210 1.58 -16.91 6.30
C ASN A 210 1.54 -18.34 6.88
N GLY A 211 0.73 -18.58 7.91
CA GLY A 211 0.55 -19.90 8.51
C GLY A 211 1.61 -20.30 9.52
N TYR A 212 2.33 -19.34 10.09
CA TYR A 212 3.37 -19.61 11.08
C TYR A 212 3.11 -18.88 12.39
N PHE A 213 3.46 -19.51 13.51
CA PHE A 213 3.45 -18.90 14.83
C PHE A 213 4.86 -18.91 15.42
N PRO A 214 5.50 -17.73 15.65
CA PRO A 214 6.88 -17.66 16.10
C PRO A 214 7.01 -18.00 17.59
N VAL A 215 7.82 -19.00 17.90
CA VAL A 215 8.15 -19.42 19.26
C VAL A 215 9.67 -19.50 19.40
N SER A 216 10.28 -18.52 20.04
CA SER A 216 11.74 -18.44 20.23
C SER A 216 12.51 -18.55 18.90
N ILE A 217 13.29 -19.60 18.71
CA ILE A 217 14.10 -19.88 17.51
C ILE A 217 13.34 -20.68 16.43
N PHE A 218 12.09 -21.03 16.69
CA PHE A 218 11.23 -21.79 15.79
C PHE A 218 10.00 -21.00 15.37
N ASP A 219 9.53 -21.24 14.16
CA ASP A 219 8.21 -20.85 13.67
C ASP A 219 7.36 -22.14 13.53
N ILE A 220 6.32 -22.29 14.34
CA ILE A 220 5.40 -23.43 14.28
C ILE A 220 4.56 -23.30 13.02
N ASP A 221 4.48 -24.34 12.20
CA ASP A 221 3.63 -24.40 11.00
C ASP A 221 2.20 -24.77 11.38
N LEU A 222 1.33 -23.76 11.45
CA LEU A 222 -0.09 -23.93 11.80
C LEU A 222 -0.84 -24.79 10.78
N ARG A 223 -0.36 -24.85 9.54
CA ARG A 223 -0.96 -25.64 8.46
C ARG A 223 -0.70 -27.14 8.61
N SER A 224 0.25 -27.54 9.46
CA SER A 224 0.56 -28.92 9.75
C SER A 224 -0.34 -29.55 10.81
N ILE A 225 -1.06 -28.72 11.60
CA ILE A 225 -1.81 -29.17 12.78
C ILE A 225 -2.95 -30.10 12.38
N VAL A 226 -3.73 -29.69 11.39
CA VAL A 226 -4.84 -30.51 10.89
C VAL A 226 -4.81 -30.48 9.37
N LYS A 227 -4.80 -31.68 8.76
CA LYS A 227 -4.99 -31.86 7.31
C LYS A 227 -6.02 -32.96 7.08
N TYR A 228 -6.68 -32.94 5.93
CA TYR A 228 -7.60 -33.96 5.51
C TYR A 228 -7.29 -34.40 4.09
N ASN A 229 -7.23 -35.71 3.87
CA ASN A 229 -7.25 -36.34 2.55
C ASN A 229 -8.00 -37.68 2.59
N ASN A 230 -8.40 -38.17 1.44
CA ASN A 230 -9.22 -39.38 1.36
C ASN A 230 -8.50 -40.67 1.79
N PHE A 231 -7.18 -40.66 1.77
CA PHE A 231 -6.36 -41.84 2.14
C PHE A 231 -6.17 -41.91 3.67
N GLU A 232 -5.66 -40.85 4.28
CA GLU A 232 -5.35 -40.74 5.70
C GLU A 232 -6.56 -40.36 6.57
N GLY A 233 -7.64 -39.87 5.95
CA GLY A 233 -8.71 -39.19 6.67
C GLY A 233 -8.23 -37.88 7.25
N PHE A 234 -8.51 -37.60 8.53
CA PHE A 234 -7.89 -36.53 9.27
C PHE A 234 -6.46 -36.93 9.67
N ARG A 235 -5.54 -36.03 9.41
CA ARG A 235 -4.15 -36.12 9.86
C ARG A 235 -3.87 -35.02 10.86
N LEU A 236 -3.48 -35.40 12.07
CA LEU A 236 -3.07 -34.47 13.13
C LEU A 236 -1.55 -34.46 13.23
N GLY A 237 -0.97 -33.29 13.29
CA GLY A 237 0.49 -33.17 13.29
C GLY A 237 0.99 -31.86 13.89
N VAL A 238 2.30 -31.79 14.05
CA VAL A 238 3.03 -30.58 14.43
C VAL A 238 4.22 -30.43 13.51
N GLY A 239 4.35 -29.26 12.90
CA GLY A 239 5.50 -28.89 12.11
C GLY A 239 6.13 -27.61 12.64
N ALA A 240 7.42 -27.47 12.43
CA ALA A 240 8.13 -26.24 12.75
C ALA A 240 9.30 -26.02 11.80
N VAL A 241 9.72 -24.78 11.68
CA VAL A 241 10.91 -24.37 10.93
C VAL A 241 11.76 -23.45 11.80
N THR A 242 13.07 -23.60 11.76
CA THR A 242 13.98 -22.67 12.44
C THR A 242 13.89 -21.29 11.78
N ASN A 243 13.95 -20.24 12.57
CA ASN A 243 13.83 -18.87 12.08
C ASN A 243 15.16 -18.11 12.09
N SER A 244 15.13 -16.83 11.66
CA SER A 244 16.31 -15.97 11.57
C SER A 244 17.02 -15.70 12.92
N LYS A 245 16.36 -15.95 14.06
CA LYS A 245 17.01 -15.86 15.38
C LYS A 245 18.05 -16.95 15.59
N LEU A 246 17.88 -18.12 14.94
CA LEU A 246 18.87 -19.19 14.96
C LEU A 246 19.94 -18.94 13.89
N SER A 247 19.53 -18.69 12.64
CA SER A 247 20.45 -18.43 11.54
C SER A 247 19.72 -17.77 10.37
N GLU A 248 20.39 -16.83 9.68
CA GLU A 248 19.90 -16.26 8.44
C GLU A 248 20.26 -17.12 7.22
N LYS A 249 21.26 -18.00 7.34
CA LYS A 249 21.80 -18.82 6.24
C LYS A 249 21.29 -20.25 6.23
N TYR A 250 20.86 -20.77 7.36
CA TYR A 250 20.40 -22.15 7.51
C TYR A 250 18.98 -22.19 8.03
N LYS A 251 18.16 -23.05 7.45
CA LYS A 251 16.82 -23.37 7.94
C LYS A 251 16.66 -24.87 7.99
N VAL A 252 15.99 -25.35 9.02
CA VAL A 252 15.60 -26.76 9.12
C VAL A 252 14.10 -26.78 9.42
N ALA A 253 13.33 -27.30 8.47
CA ALA A 253 11.91 -27.60 8.68
C ALA A 253 11.76 -29.07 9.05
N PHE A 254 10.84 -29.34 9.96
CA PHE A 254 10.49 -30.70 10.37
C PHE A 254 9.00 -30.79 10.70
N TYR A 255 8.44 -31.97 10.54
CA TYR A 255 7.08 -32.27 10.97
C TYR A 255 6.97 -33.71 11.45
N GLY A 256 6.01 -33.92 12.35
CA GLY A 256 5.52 -35.23 12.73
C GLY A 256 4.00 -35.20 12.69
N ALA A 257 3.37 -36.24 12.17
CA ALA A 257 1.93 -36.33 12.02
C ALA A 257 1.42 -37.77 12.13
N TYR A 258 0.16 -37.92 12.54
CA TYR A 258 -0.52 -39.17 12.65
C TYR A 258 -1.82 -39.15 11.83
N GLY A 259 -1.98 -40.11 10.95
CA GLY A 259 -3.19 -40.31 10.15
C GLY A 259 -4.22 -41.12 10.95
N LEU A 260 -5.47 -40.63 11.06
CA LEU A 260 -6.49 -41.27 11.88
C LEU A 260 -7.15 -42.47 11.17
N LYS A 261 -7.06 -42.53 9.85
CA LYS A 261 -7.70 -43.61 9.07
C LYS A 261 -6.72 -44.73 8.70
N ASP A 262 -5.49 -44.35 8.35
CA ASP A 262 -4.43 -45.33 8.01
C ASP A 262 -3.62 -45.79 9.24
N GLU A 263 -3.84 -45.12 10.40
CA GLU A 263 -3.20 -45.40 11.69
C GLU A 263 -1.67 -45.38 11.63
N GLU A 264 -1.09 -44.60 10.69
CA GLU A 264 0.35 -44.50 10.49
C GLU A 264 0.92 -43.17 11.00
N PHE A 265 2.14 -43.26 11.54
CA PHE A 265 2.92 -42.06 11.94
C PHE A 265 3.84 -41.67 10.80
N LYS A 266 3.81 -40.37 10.42
CA LYS A 266 4.57 -39.81 9.33
C LYS A 266 5.44 -38.68 9.84
N PHE A 267 6.63 -38.58 9.31
CA PHE A 267 7.55 -37.49 9.69
C PHE A 267 8.37 -37.02 8.49
N GLY A 268 8.94 -35.83 8.62
CA GLY A 268 9.86 -35.34 7.61
C GLY A 268 10.79 -34.28 8.17
N ILE A 269 11.95 -34.15 7.54
CA ILE A 269 12.96 -33.16 7.82
C ILE A 269 13.49 -32.58 6.52
N THR A 270 13.64 -31.24 6.49
CA THR A 270 14.08 -30.49 5.33
C THR A 270 15.11 -29.45 5.74
N PRO A 271 16.40 -29.76 5.77
CA PRO A 271 17.45 -28.76 5.88
C PRO A 271 17.52 -27.93 4.59
N SER A 272 17.79 -26.63 4.74
CA SER A 272 17.92 -25.66 3.65
C SER A 272 19.07 -24.73 3.90
N TYR A 273 19.78 -24.37 2.83
CA TYR A 273 20.90 -23.43 2.85
C TYR A 273 20.68 -22.29 1.88
N LEU A 274 20.91 -21.05 2.32
CA LEU A 274 20.81 -19.85 1.50
C LEU A 274 22.08 -19.67 0.67
N VAL A 275 21.98 -19.93 -0.63
CA VAL A 275 23.13 -19.84 -1.56
C VAL A 275 23.38 -18.41 -1.99
N HIS A 276 22.30 -17.66 -2.25
CA HIS A 276 22.40 -16.31 -2.73
C HIS A 276 21.41 -15.39 -2.01
N ASN A 277 21.95 -14.44 -1.24
CA ASN A 277 21.17 -13.59 -0.35
C ASN A 277 20.24 -12.61 -1.11
N ASN A 278 20.73 -12.03 -2.24
CA ASN A 278 19.95 -10.99 -2.94
C ASN A 278 18.75 -11.53 -3.73
N SER A 279 18.80 -12.78 -4.18
CA SER A 279 17.70 -13.44 -4.89
C SER A 279 16.93 -14.41 -3.96
N GLU A 280 17.30 -14.46 -2.68
CA GLU A 280 16.74 -15.41 -1.70
C GLU A 280 16.70 -16.85 -2.24
N THR A 281 17.81 -17.27 -2.89
CA THR A 281 17.90 -18.60 -3.48
C THR A 281 18.33 -19.62 -2.44
N TRP A 282 17.45 -20.59 -2.18
CA TRP A 282 17.67 -21.68 -1.23
C TRP A 282 17.88 -22.99 -1.93
N ILE A 283 18.84 -23.79 -1.44
CA ILE A 283 18.97 -25.21 -1.77
C ILE A 283 18.47 -26.00 -0.56
N SER A 284 17.58 -26.95 -0.82
CA SER A 284 16.98 -27.78 0.22
C SER A 284 17.08 -29.26 -0.16
N ALA A 285 17.28 -30.10 0.82
CA ALA A 285 17.13 -31.55 0.71
C ALA A 285 16.04 -32.00 1.68
N SER A 286 15.14 -32.90 1.26
CA SER A 286 14.06 -33.37 2.11
C SER A 286 14.06 -34.90 2.22
N TYR A 287 13.83 -35.36 3.42
CA TYR A 287 13.52 -36.76 3.71
C TYR A 287 12.16 -36.83 4.39
N SER A 288 11.28 -37.70 3.94
CA SER A 288 9.96 -37.86 4.53
C SER A 288 9.54 -39.33 4.41
N ASP A 289 8.83 -39.80 5.42
CA ASP A 289 8.18 -41.09 5.48
C ASP A 289 6.66 -40.87 5.50
#